data_760f4eca3dcaa5cbef1eef3d8d1b61fe
#
_entry.id   760f4eca3dcaa5cbef1eef3d8d1b61fe
#
_cell.length_a   1.000
_cell.length_b   1.000
_cell.length_c   1.000
_cell.angle_alpha   90.00
_cell.angle_beta   90.00
_cell.angle_gamma   90.00
#
_symmetry.space_group_name_H-M   'P 1'
#
loop_
_entity.id
_entity.type
_entity.pdbx_description
1 polymer ?
#
loop_
_entity_poly.entity_id
_entity_poly.type
_entity_poly.pdbx_seq_one_letter_code
_entity_poly.pdbx_strand_id
1 'polypeptide(L)'
;MASPLLVLDRVRKIYTQGRILRRPTFALEADLEIDQPAIIGVVGPNGAGKTTLFEMMTGSNTPSAGHVYVAGTDIHRVKYRERDRLAIHYHQSYQVRRFRRLVPSALLARSPTSTPMVHLFDEPQFNLQDGYIGFMLDFFRKLRAEGRLVVLCLHPTASWHLEILAEIAEQFLLVADGSVARHPNFRALVNEPRFRNYLGPELTRAAEILA
;
A
#
# COMPACT_ATOMS: atom_id res chain seq x y z
N MET A 1 -9.94 -24.55 -0.87
CA MET A 1 -9.41 -23.38 -1.56
C MET A 1 -8.58 -22.57 -0.56
N ALA A 2 -7.44 -22.03 -0.95
CA ALA A 2 -6.65 -21.16 -0.06
C ALA A 2 -7.44 -19.88 0.22
N SER A 3 -7.35 -19.36 1.45
CA SER A 3 -7.96 -18.08 1.80
C SER A 3 -7.25 -16.93 1.06
N PRO A 4 -7.98 -15.89 0.62
CA PRO A 4 -7.39 -14.69 0.04
C PRO A 4 -6.33 -14.09 0.97
N LEU A 5 -5.30 -13.48 0.37
CA LEU A 5 -4.22 -12.84 1.15
C LEU A 5 -4.70 -11.59 1.87
N LEU A 6 -5.56 -10.80 1.20
CA LEU A 6 -6.14 -9.58 1.77
C LEU A 6 -7.57 -9.38 1.25
N VAL A 7 -8.50 -9.12 2.17
CA VAL A 7 -9.89 -8.74 1.84
C VAL A 7 -10.25 -7.49 2.62
N LEU A 8 -10.74 -6.49 1.92
CA LEU A 8 -11.43 -5.35 2.48
C LEU A 8 -12.92 -5.50 2.14
N ASP A 9 -13.70 -6.08 3.07
CA ASP A 9 -15.13 -6.34 2.89
C ASP A 9 -15.91 -5.09 3.27
N ARG A 10 -16.35 -4.33 2.25
CA ARG A 10 -17.15 -3.09 2.39
C ARG A 10 -16.64 -2.17 3.49
N VAL A 11 -15.32 -1.99 3.52
CA VAL A 11 -14.66 -1.17 4.53
C VAL A 11 -15.03 0.29 4.32
N ARG A 12 -15.44 0.95 5.41
CA ARG A 12 -15.69 2.40 5.43
C ARG A 12 -15.05 3.02 6.65
N LYS A 13 -14.28 4.09 6.45
CA LYS A 13 -13.74 4.93 7.51
C LYS A 13 -14.30 6.33 7.42
N ILE A 14 -14.86 6.84 8.53
CA ILE A 14 -15.40 8.19 8.62
C ILE A 14 -14.69 8.89 9.78
N TYR A 15 -14.11 10.05 9.50
CA TYR A 15 -13.66 10.98 10.51
C TYR A 15 -14.68 12.10 10.68
N THR A 16 -14.95 12.45 11.94
CA THR A 16 -15.92 13.50 12.28
C THR A 16 -15.27 14.54 13.14
N GLN A 17 -15.66 15.80 12.96
CA GLN A 17 -15.27 16.92 13.80
C GLN A 17 -16.49 17.51 14.52
N GLY A 18 -16.27 18.03 15.73
CA GLY A 18 -17.30 18.64 16.56
C GLY A 18 -17.65 17.81 17.78
N ARG A 19 -17.88 18.52 18.91
CA ARG A 19 -18.14 17.89 20.22
C ARG A 19 -19.61 17.57 20.43
N ILE A 20 -20.50 18.39 19.87
CA ILE A 20 -21.97 18.27 20.03
C ILE A 20 -22.59 17.86 18.69
N LEU A 21 -22.26 18.56 17.61
CA LEU A 21 -22.67 18.22 16.23
C LEU A 21 -21.48 17.64 15.48
N ARG A 22 -21.44 16.30 15.42
CA ARG A 22 -20.40 15.58 14.66
C ARG A 22 -20.67 15.71 13.16
N ARG A 23 -19.84 16.47 12.46
CA ARG A 23 -19.89 16.59 10.99
C ARG A 23 -18.78 15.72 10.38
N PRO A 24 -19.09 14.92 9.36
CA PRO A 24 -18.05 14.19 8.63
C PRO A 24 -17.07 15.17 7.99
N THR A 25 -15.78 14.95 8.20
CA THR A 25 -14.70 15.75 7.60
C THR A 25 -13.95 14.99 6.54
N PHE A 26 -13.98 13.67 6.62
CA PHE A 26 -13.33 12.77 5.66
C PHE A 26 -14.04 11.42 5.69
N ALA A 27 -14.18 10.80 4.52
CA ALA A 27 -14.66 9.43 4.38
C ALA A 27 -13.78 8.69 3.36
N LEU A 28 -13.52 7.41 3.62
CA LEU A 28 -12.82 6.50 2.71
C LEU A 28 -13.60 5.20 2.67
N GLU A 29 -13.88 4.71 1.44
CA GLU A 29 -14.55 3.44 1.19
C GLU A 29 -13.64 2.55 0.34
N ALA A 30 -13.58 1.26 0.69
CA ALA A 30 -12.83 0.27 -0.04
C ALA A 30 -13.55 -1.09 0.01
N ASP A 31 -13.64 -1.75 -1.14
CA ASP A 31 -14.17 -3.10 -1.29
C ASP A 31 -13.30 -3.83 -2.32
N LEU A 32 -12.45 -4.74 -1.87
CA LEU A 32 -11.52 -5.44 -2.77
C LEU A 32 -11.02 -6.74 -2.13
N GLU A 33 -10.65 -7.67 -3.00
CA GLU A 33 -10.07 -8.95 -2.63
C GLU A 33 -8.81 -9.21 -3.44
N ILE A 34 -7.75 -9.71 -2.78
CA ILE A 34 -6.46 -10.05 -3.38
C ILE A 34 -6.11 -11.47 -2.96
N ASP A 35 -6.18 -12.38 -3.92
CA ASP A 35 -6.06 -13.84 -3.68
C ASP A 35 -4.62 -14.32 -3.86
N GLN A 36 -3.84 -13.67 -4.72
CA GLN A 36 -2.52 -14.11 -5.13
C GLN A 36 -1.42 -13.17 -4.64
N PRO A 37 -0.21 -13.70 -4.38
CA PRO A 37 0.97 -12.88 -4.15
C PRO A 37 1.20 -11.93 -5.31
N ALA A 38 1.35 -10.65 -4.99
CA ALA A 38 1.54 -9.59 -5.99
C ALA A 38 2.31 -8.42 -5.38
N ILE A 39 2.84 -7.56 -6.24
CA ILE A 39 3.33 -6.23 -5.88
C ILE A 39 2.29 -5.22 -6.39
N ILE A 40 1.67 -4.50 -5.47
CA ILE A 40 0.59 -3.56 -5.76
C ILE A 40 1.08 -2.14 -5.52
N GLY A 41 0.99 -1.29 -6.54
CA GLY A 41 1.23 0.14 -6.44
C GLY A 41 0.00 0.88 -5.92
N VAL A 42 0.16 1.70 -4.88
CA VAL A 42 -0.89 2.59 -4.36
C VAL A 42 -0.52 4.02 -4.70
N VAL A 43 -1.42 4.71 -5.38
CA VAL A 43 -1.24 6.09 -5.82
C VAL A 43 -2.46 6.93 -5.48
N GLY A 44 -2.29 8.25 -5.49
CA GLY A 44 -3.37 9.21 -5.25
C GLY A 44 -2.88 10.47 -4.55
N PRO A 45 -3.68 11.54 -4.56
CA PRO A 45 -3.29 12.83 -4.00
C PRO A 45 -3.03 12.77 -2.50
N ASN A 46 -2.34 13.80 -1.99
CA ASN A 46 -2.15 13.97 -0.56
C ASN A 46 -3.50 14.19 0.12
N GLY A 47 -3.69 13.59 1.31
CA GLY A 47 -4.95 13.64 2.03
C GLY A 47 -6.06 12.72 1.50
N ALA A 48 -5.85 11.98 0.40
CA ALA A 48 -6.85 11.05 -0.13
C ALA A 48 -7.14 9.83 0.77
N GLY A 49 -6.29 9.57 1.78
CA GLY A 49 -6.51 8.49 2.74
C GLY A 49 -5.63 7.25 2.54
N LYS A 50 -4.53 7.34 1.78
CA LYS A 50 -3.60 6.22 1.56
C LYS A 50 -3.06 5.64 2.86
N THR A 51 -2.55 6.50 3.76
CA THR A 51 -2.09 6.08 5.09
C THR A 51 -3.22 5.50 5.95
N THR A 52 -4.41 6.10 5.91
CA THR A 52 -5.60 5.54 6.58
C THR A 52 -5.94 4.14 6.07
N LEU A 53 -5.86 3.92 4.75
CA LEU A 53 -6.05 2.61 4.14
C LEU A 53 -5.02 1.60 4.69
N PHE A 54 -3.73 1.97 4.73
CA PHE A 54 -2.66 1.12 5.26
C PHE A 54 -2.85 0.81 6.75
N GLU A 55 -3.23 1.81 7.54
CA GLU A 55 -3.54 1.63 8.96
C GLU A 55 -4.71 0.67 9.18
N MET A 56 -5.73 0.69 8.35
CA MET A 56 -6.83 -0.27 8.42
C MET A 56 -6.38 -1.68 8.03
N MET A 57 -5.54 -1.82 6.99
CA MET A 57 -4.98 -3.09 6.56
C MET A 57 -4.07 -3.75 7.60
N THR A 58 -3.46 -2.97 8.49
CA THR A 58 -2.60 -3.47 9.59
C THR A 58 -3.31 -3.56 10.94
N GLY A 59 -4.59 -3.19 11.00
CA GLY A 59 -5.37 -3.21 12.22
C GLY A 59 -5.02 -2.10 13.23
N SER A 60 -4.15 -1.14 12.87
CA SER A 60 -3.81 0.00 13.75
C SER A 60 -4.92 1.05 13.79
N ASN A 61 -5.78 1.09 12.77
CA ASN A 61 -6.94 1.98 12.69
C ASN A 61 -8.19 1.16 12.34
N THR A 62 -9.15 1.14 13.25
CA THR A 62 -10.37 0.37 13.06
C THR A 62 -11.32 1.06 12.08
N PRO A 63 -11.87 0.38 11.07
CA PRO A 63 -12.89 0.94 10.20
C PRO A 63 -14.15 1.32 10.96
N SER A 64 -14.91 2.27 10.45
CA SER A 64 -16.23 2.65 10.99
C SER A 64 -17.30 1.63 10.63
N ALA A 65 -17.11 0.90 9.53
CA ALA A 65 -17.96 -0.22 9.09
C ALA A 65 -17.13 -1.15 8.19
N GLY A 66 -17.59 -2.39 8.02
CA GLY A 66 -16.91 -3.42 7.24
C GLY A 66 -15.80 -4.12 8.03
N HIS A 67 -15.10 -5.02 7.35
CA HIS A 67 -14.06 -5.86 7.95
C HIS A 67 -12.81 -5.93 7.09
N VAL A 68 -11.65 -6.13 7.72
CA VAL A 68 -10.38 -6.39 7.02
C VAL A 68 -9.88 -7.77 7.43
N TYR A 69 -9.72 -8.65 6.43
CA TYR A 69 -9.17 -9.98 6.64
C TYR A 69 -7.80 -10.10 5.98
N VAL A 70 -6.83 -10.66 6.70
CA VAL A 70 -5.52 -11.04 6.20
C VAL A 70 -5.37 -12.55 6.37
N ALA A 71 -5.14 -13.26 5.28
CA ALA A 71 -5.09 -14.72 5.23
C ALA A 71 -6.29 -15.39 5.97
N GLY A 72 -7.50 -14.87 5.74
CA GLY A 72 -8.73 -15.33 6.33
C GLY A 72 -8.97 -14.91 7.80
N THR A 73 -8.06 -14.14 8.41
CA THR A 73 -8.16 -13.69 9.80
C THR A 73 -8.56 -12.23 9.89
N ASP A 74 -9.62 -11.89 10.61
CA ASP A 74 -10.02 -10.50 10.90
C ASP A 74 -8.93 -9.82 11.76
N ILE A 75 -8.17 -8.91 11.13
CA ILE A 75 -6.99 -8.29 11.75
C ILE A 75 -7.34 -7.40 12.96
N HIS A 76 -8.58 -6.91 13.05
CA HIS A 76 -9.02 -6.07 14.15
C HIS A 76 -9.44 -6.88 15.38
N ARG A 77 -9.65 -8.21 15.23
CA ARG A 77 -10.05 -9.12 16.32
C ARG A 77 -8.88 -9.89 16.93
N VAL A 78 -7.69 -9.81 16.34
CA VAL A 78 -6.49 -10.47 16.90
C VAL A 78 -5.73 -9.54 17.84
N LYS A 79 -4.94 -10.15 18.75
CA LYS A 79 -4.09 -9.42 19.68
C LYS A 79 -3.00 -8.64 18.93
N TYR A 80 -2.59 -7.49 19.47
CA TYR A 80 -1.58 -6.62 18.84
C TYR A 80 -0.32 -7.37 18.37
N ARG A 81 0.22 -8.28 19.18
CA ARG A 81 1.41 -9.09 18.83
C ARG A 81 1.20 -10.06 17.67
N GLU A 82 -0.05 -10.43 17.38
CA GLU A 82 -0.40 -11.33 16.31
C GLU A 82 -0.59 -10.57 14.99
N ARG A 83 -0.93 -9.28 15.04
CA ARG A 83 -1.10 -8.42 13.87
C ARG A 83 0.19 -8.33 13.05
N ASP A 84 1.34 -8.19 13.70
CA ASP A 84 2.65 -8.10 13.04
C ASP A 84 3.02 -9.38 12.27
N ARG A 85 2.36 -10.51 12.56
CA ARG A 85 2.50 -11.75 11.77
C ARG A 85 1.61 -11.80 10.55
N LEU A 86 0.55 -11.00 10.53
CA LEU A 86 -0.41 -10.90 9.43
C LEU A 86 -0.03 -9.80 8.47
N ALA A 87 0.16 -8.58 8.97
CA ALA A 87 0.48 -7.41 8.16
C ALA A 87 1.41 -6.47 8.91
N ILE A 88 2.36 -5.87 8.19
CA ILE A 88 3.28 -4.86 8.74
C ILE A 88 3.30 -3.61 7.87
N HIS A 89 3.28 -2.45 8.52
CA HIS A 89 3.35 -1.14 7.88
C HIS A 89 4.72 -0.51 8.13
N TYR A 90 5.45 -0.27 7.05
CA TYR A 90 6.74 0.41 7.05
C TYR A 90 6.53 1.87 6.69
N HIS A 91 6.33 2.70 7.71
CA HIS A 91 6.18 4.13 7.52
C HIS A 91 7.55 4.81 7.38
N GLN A 92 7.62 5.89 6.57
CA GLN A 92 8.86 6.64 6.29
C GLN A 92 9.68 6.99 7.55
N SER A 93 9.02 7.42 8.65
CA SER A 93 9.68 7.74 9.92
C SER A 93 10.30 6.53 10.60
N TYR A 94 9.75 5.34 10.39
CA TYR A 94 10.25 4.09 10.95
C TYR A 94 11.49 3.59 10.22
N GLN A 95 11.55 3.79 8.90
CA GLN A 95 12.71 3.46 8.06
C GLN A 95 13.93 4.27 8.47
N VAL A 96 13.79 5.59 8.69
CA VAL A 96 14.91 6.47 9.08
C VAL A 96 15.53 6.07 10.42
N ARG A 97 14.77 5.56 11.38
CA ARG A 97 15.28 5.22 12.72
C ARG A 97 15.81 3.80 12.86
N ARG A 98 15.21 2.83 12.18
CA ARG A 98 15.53 1.40 12.36
C ARG A 98 16.44 0.81 11.28
N PHE A 99 16.32 1.28 10.03
CA PHE A 99 17.07 0.73 8.90
C PHE A 99 18.49 1.29 8.73
N ARG A 100 18.86 2.35 9.44
CA ARG A 100 20.27 2.80 9.44
C ARG A 100 21.29 1.73 9.88
N ARG A 101 20.83 0.60 10.43
CA ARG A 101 21.70 -0.47 10.94
C ARG A 101 21.33 -1.90 10.52
N LEU A 102 20.27 -2.10 9.78
CA LEU A 102 19.82 -3.44 9.35
C LEU A 102 19.63 -3.47 7.84
N VAL A 103 20.52 -4.16 7.16
CA VAL A 103 20.33 -4.55 5.76
C VAL A 103 19.01 -5.34 5.67
N PRO A 104 18.11 -5.08 4.71
CA PRO A 104 16.84 -5.80 4.57
C PRO A 104 16.98 -7.33 4.52
N SER A 105 18.11 -7.88 4.04
CA SER A 105 18.44 -9.30 4.15
C SER A 105 18.49 -9.80 5.59
N ALA A 106 18.85 -8.96 6.56
CA ALA A 106 18.86 -9.32 7.99
C ALA A 106 17.46 -9.32 8.62
N LEU A 107 16.51 -8.58 8.06
CA LEU A 107 15.09 -8.66 8.44
C LEU A 107 14.47 -9.98 7.98
N LEU A 108 14.80 -10.43 6.77
CA LEU A 108 14.35 -11.72 6.23
C LEU A 108 15.02 -12.92 6.95
N ALA A 109 16.31 -12.81 7.30
CA ALA A 109 17.04 -13.90 7.96
C ALA A 109 16.60 -14.13 9.42
N ARG A 110 15.99 -13.14 10.08
CA ARG A 110 15.53 -13.21 11.47
C ARG A 110 14.07 -13.65 11.65
N SER A 111 13.35 -13.91 10.58
CA SER A 111 11.94 -14.34 10.64
C SER A 111 11.77 -15.72 9.99
N PRO A 112 12.07 -16.82 10.71
CA PRO A 112 12.12 -18.15 10.10
C PRO A 112 10.76 -18.75 9.77
N THR A 113 9.65 -18.31 10.36
CA THR A 113 8.33 -18.90 10.10
C THR A 113 7.17 -17.91 10.28
N SER A 114 7.45 -16.68 10.65
CA SER A 114 6.46 -15.67 11.04
C SER A 114 6.61 -14.36 10.27
N THR A 115 7.14 -14.40 9.06
CA THR A 115 7.13 -13.24 8.17
C THR A 115 5.70 -12.83 7.91
N PRO A 116 5.32 -11.53 8.01
CA PRO A 116 3.97 -11.10 7.72
C PRO A 116 3.54 -11.53 6.31
N MET A 117 2.26 -11.82 6.15
CA MET A 117 1.68 -12.18 4.86
C MET A 117 1.57 -10.95 3.95
N VAL A 118 1.38 -9.77 4.55
CA VAL A 118 1.20 -8.48 3.85
C VAL A 118 2.23 -7.48 4.34
N HIS A 119 2.97 -6.91 3.40
CA HIS A 119 3.98 -5.88 3.64
C HIS A 119 3.53 -4.56 2.97
N LEU A 120 3.34 -3.51 3.76
CA LEU A 120 2.89 -2.20 3.29
C LEU A 120 4.02 -1.19 3.46
N PHE A 121 4.51 -0.66 2.34
CA PHE A 121 5.57 0.36 2.30
C PHE A 121 4.96 1.70 1.95
N ASP A 122 4.94 2.63 2.92
CA ASP A 122 4.37 3.96 2.76
C ASP A 122 5.51 4.96 2.49
N GLU A 123 5.57 5.44 1.25
CA GLU A 123 6.59 6.38 0.73
C GLU A 123 8.03 5.96 1.08
N PRO A 124 8.48 4.75 0.67
CA PRO A 124 9.84 4.34 0.92
C PRO A 124 10.80 5.33 0.27
N GLN A 125 11.83 5.76 1.03
CA GLN A 125 12.86 6.64 0.50
C GLN A 125 13.73 5.86 -0.49
N PHE A 126 13.49 6.07 -1.78
CA PHE A 126 14.38 5.62 -2.83
C PHE A 126 15.55 6.60 -2.95
N ASN A 127 16.67 6.26 -2.34
CA ASN A 127 17.88 7.09 -2.43
C ASN A 127 18.55 6.83 -3.79
N LEU A 128 18.51 7.81 -4.69
CA LEU A 128 19.05 7.71 -6.06
C LEU A 128 20.57 7.47 -6.09
N GLN A 129 21.28 7.69 -4.98
CA GLN A 129 22.74 7.83 -4.98
C GLN A 129 23.55 6.53 -4.85
N ASP A 130 22.99 5.36 -4.45
CA ASP A 130 23.83 4.22 -4.08
C ASP A 130 23.31 2.83 -4.52
N GLY A 131 22.62 2.70 -5.65
CA GLY A 131 22.09 1.39 -6.06
C GLY A 131 20.96 0.87 -5.13
N TYR A 132 20.52 1.69 -4.19
CA TYR A 132 19.52 1.34 -3.19
C TYR A 132 18.15 1.03 -3.80
N ILE A 133 17.81 1.67 -4.93
CA ILE A 133 16.55 1.40 -5.64
C ILE A 133 16.54 -0.05 -6.12
N GLY A 134 17.54 -0.49 -6.88
CA GLY A 134 17.63 -1.87 -7.38
C GLY A 134 17.52 -2.90 -6.25
N PHE A 135 18.23 -2.65 -5.16
CA PHE A 135 18.15 -3.49 -3.97
C PHE A 135 16.74 -3.57 -3.37
N MET A 136 16.00 -2.46 -3.29
CA MET A 136 14.62 -2.45 -2.79
C MET A 136 13.66 -3.17 -3.75
N LEU A 137 13.84 -2.98 -5.06
CA LEU A 137 13.02 -3.69 -6.05
C LEU A 137 13.24 -5.22 -5.98
N ASP A 138 14.49 -5.66 -5.84
CA ASP A 138 14.82 -7.08 -5.68
C ASP A 138 14.26 -7.64 -4.36
N PHE A 139 14.26 -6.84 -3.31
CA PHE A 139 13.63 -7.20 -2.05
C PHE A 139 12.11 -7.40 -2.19
N PHE A 140 11.42 -6.51 -2.89
CA PHE A 140 9.98 -6.65 -3.15
C PHE A 140 9.68 -7.89 -4.01
N ARG A 141 10.47 -8.11 -5.08
CA ARG A 141 10.37 -9.33 -5.92
C ARG A 141 10.57 -10.60 -5.10
N LYS A 142 11.53 -10.60 -4.18
CA LYS A 142 11.78 -11.73 -3.28
C LYS A 142 10.59 -12.00 -2.36
N LEU A 143 10.05 -10.98 -1.69
CA LEU A 143 8.85 -11.13 -0.85
C LEU A 143 7.67 -11.72 -1.65
N ARG A 144 7.44 -11.20 -2.85
CA ARG A 144 6.40 -11.71 -3.75
C ARG A 144 6.64 -13.16 -4.14
N ALA A 145 7.88 -13.54 -4.48
CA ALA A 145 8.27 -14.92 -4.80
C ALA A 145 8.10 -15.89 -3.62
N GLU A 146 8.23 -15.39 -2.38
CA GLU A 146 7.98 -16.14 -1.15
C GLU A 146 6.48 -16.22 -0.79
N GLY A 147 5.58 -15.83 -1.68
CA GLY A 147 4.14 -15.93 -1.48
C GLY A 147 3.53 -14.78 -0.66
N ARG A 148 4.22 -13.62 -0.57
CA ARG A 148 3.77 -12.45 0.18
C ARG A 148 3.08 -11.44 -0.72
N LEU A 149 2.17 -10.68 -0.13
CA LEU A 149 1.60 -9.49 -0.74
C LEU A 149 2.47 -8.28 -0.36
N VAL A 150 2.93 -7.54 -1.35
CA VAL A 150 3.66 -6.28 -1.19
C VAL A 150 2.77 -5.15 -1.68
N VAL A 151 2.53 -4.16 -0.84
CA VAL A 151 1.76 -2.96 -1.19
C VAL A 151 2.70 -1.76 -1.05
N LEU A 152 2.94 -1.08 -2.16
CA LEU A 152 3.88 0.02 -2.27
C LEU A 152 3.15 1.33 -2.55
N CYS A 153 3.12 2.25 -1.60
CA CYS A 153 2.60 3.60 -1.81
C CYS A 153 3.72 4.52 -2.28
N LEU A 154 3.54 5.13 -3.46
CA LEU A 154 4.40 6.19 -3.97
C LEU A 154 3.58 7.44 -4.31
N HIS A 155 4.20 8.59 -4.12
CA HIS A 155 3.69 9.87 -4.56
C HIS A 155 4.52 10.36 -5.77
N PRO A 156 4.04 10.16 -7.02
CA PRO A 156 4.79 10.56 -8.20
C PRO A 156 4.96 12.09 -8.26
N THR A 157 6.20 12.57 -8.06
CA THR A 157 6.60 13.98 -8.20
C THR A 157 7.60 14.17 -9.34
N ALA A 158 8.09 13.07 -9.92
CA ALA A 158 9.02 13.05 -11.05
C ALA A 158 8.80 11.77 -11.87
N SER A 159 9.26 11.74 -13.13
CA SER A 159 9.07 10.61 -14.06
C SER A 159 9.63 9.29 -13.51
N TRP A 160 10.76 9.33 -12.82
CA TRP A 160 11.38 8.12 -12.28
C TRP A 160 10.52 7.38 -11.22
N HIS A 161 9.61 8.07 -10.52
CA HIS A 161 8.64 7.40 -9.66
C HIS A 161 7.65 6.56 -10.47
N LEU A 162 7.26 7.06 -11.65
CA LEU A 162 6.38 6.34 -12.57
C LEU A 162 7.10 5.15 -13.20
N GLU A 163 8.39 5.31 -13.53
CA GLU A 163 9.25 4.22 -14.03
C GLU A 163 9.34 3.08 -13.01
N ILE A 164 9.61 3.41 -11.73
CA ILE A 164 9.61 2.42 -10.64
C ILE A 164 8.26 1.71 -10.53
N LEU A 165 7.15 2.48 -10.53
CA LEU A 165 5.81 1.89 -10.43
C LEU A 165 5.50 0.98 -11.62
N ALA A 166 5.82 1.41 -12.84
CA ALA A 166 5.60 0.63 -14.05
C ALA A 166 6.46 -0.65 -14.10
N GLU A 167 7.69 -0.59 -13.56
CA GLU A 167 8.62 -1.72 -13.53
C GLU A 167 8.22 -2.79 -12.52
N ILE A 168 7.80 -2.37 -11.31
CA ILE A 168 7.69 -3.30 -10.19
C ILE A 168 6.26 -3.73 -9.88
N ALA A 169 5.26 -2.85 -10.07
CA ALA A 169 3.89 -3.13 -9.66
C ALA A 169 3.11 -3.88 -10.75
N GLU A 170 2.48 -4.98 -10.33
CA GLU A 170 1.67 -5.85 -11.20
C GLU A 170 0.22 -5.36 -11.30
N GLN A 171 -0.25 -4.65 -10.26
CA GLN A 171 -1.60 -4.09 -10.14
C GLN A 171 -1.53 -2.77 -9.39
N PHE A 172 -2.61 -1.97 -9.48
CA PHE A 172 -2.63 -0.65 -8.87
C PHE A 172 -3.92 -0.39 -8.10
N LEU A 173 -3.81 0.37 -7.02
CA LEU A 173 -4.92 0.96 -6.30
C LEU A 173 -4.82 2.47 -6.40
N LEU A 174 -5.81 3.11 -6.99
CA LEU A 174 -5.98 4.55 -6.98
C LEU A 174 -6.87 4.94 -5.81
N VAL A 175 -6.31 5.70 -4.87
CA VAL A 175 -7.05 6.28 -3.74
C VAL A 175 -7.36 7.74 -4.05
N ALA A 176 -8.60 8.03 -4.35
CA ALA A 176 -9.06 9.37 -4.71
C ALA A 176 -10.54 9.53 -4.37
N ASP A 177 -10.96 10.76 -4.07
CA ASP A 177 -12.35 11.14 -3.83
C ASP A 177 -13.08 10.22 -2.83
N GLY A 178 -12.39 9.84 -1.76
CA GLY A 178 -12.94 8.98 -0.72
C GLY A 178 -13.18 7.53 -1.12
N SER A 179 -12.60 7.08 -2.23
CA SER A 179 -12.76 5.71 -2.76
C SER A 179 -11.43 5.08 -3.15
N VAL A 180 -11.42 3.75 -3.22
CA VAL A 180 -10.29 2.95 -3.72
C VAL A 180 -10.72 2.22 -4.98
N ALA A 181 -10.05 2.51 -6.11
CA ALA A 181 -10.29 1.84 -7.38
C ALA A 181 -9.10 0.94 -7.73
N ARG A 182 -9.38 -0.32 -8.13
CA ARG A 182 -8.35 -1.29 -8.56
C ARG A 182 -8.17 -1.24 -10.07
N HIS A 183 -6.92 -1.22 -10.51
CA HIS A 183 -6.52 -1.29 -11.91
C HIS A 183 -5.60 -2.48 -12.14
N PRO A 184 -5.83 -3.31 -13.19
CA PRO A 184 -5.13 -4.57 -13.39
C PRO A 184 -3.68 -4.40 -13.86
N ASN A 185 -3.28 -3.23 -14.35
CA ASN A 185 -1.94 -2.92 -14.85
C ASN A 185 -1.73 -1.40 -14.95
N PHE A 186 -0.50 -0.99 -15.27
CA PHE A 186 -0.12 0.42 -15.35
C PHE A 186 -0.89 1.16 -16.46
N ARG A 187 -1.10 0.53 -17.62
CA ARG A 187 -1.88 1.13 -18.74
C ARG A 187 -3.31 1.45 -18.31
N ALA A 188 -3.97 0.53 -17.60
CA ALA A 188 -5.33 0.77 -17.10
C ALA A 188 -5.38 1.94 -16.11
N LEU A 189 -4.37 2.07 -15.25
CA LEU A 189 -4.23 3.19 -14.33
C LEU A 189 -4.02 4.51 -15.08
N VAL A 190 -3.12 4.55 -16.09
CA VAL A 190 -2.84 5.76 -16.88
C VAL A 190 -4.07 6.23 -17.66
N ASN A 191 -4.97 5.34 -18.02
CA ASN A 191 -6.24 5.69 -18.68
C ASN A 191 -7.31 6.21 -17.72
N GLU A 192 -7.12 6.12 -16.41
CA GLU A 192 -8.09 6.63 -15.43
C GLU A 192 -8.02 8.17 -15.34
N PRO A 193 -9.12 8.89 -15.60
CA PRO A 193 -9.13 10.35 -15.61
C PRO A 193 -8.70 10.98 -14.27
N ARG A 194 -9.08 10.37 -13.15
CA ARG A 194 -8.68 10.86 -11.80
C ARG A 194 -7.17 10.76 -11.58
N PHE A 195 -6.54 9.72 -12.12
CA PHE A 195 -5.08 9.57 -12.04
C PHE A 195 -4.37 10.62 -12.91
N ARG A 196 -4.84 10.86 -14.14
CA ARG A 196 -4.32 11.92 -15.04
C ARG A 196 -4.44 13.31 -14.42
N ASN A 197 -5.60 13.62 -13.84
CA ASN A 197 -5.81 14.89 -13.14
C ASN A 197 -4.85 15.06 -11.96
N TYR A 198 -4.60 13.98 -11.22
CA TYR A 198 -3.65 13.96 -10.11
C TYR A 198 -2.21 14.18 -10.57
N LEU A 199 -1.77 13.56 -11.65
CA LEU A 199 -0.41 13.70 -12.18
C LEU A 199 -0.13 15.08 -12.78
N GLY A 200 -1.17 15.71 -13.37
CA GLY A 200 -1.01 16.87 -14.21
C GLY A 200 -0.42 16.55 -15.59
N PRO A 201 -0.33 17.54 -16.49
CA PRO A 201 -0.05 17.28 -17.91
C PRO A 201 1.35 16.71 -18.20
N GLU A 202 2.36 17.13 -17.46
CA GLU A 202 3.76 16.71 -17.68
C GLU A 202 3.97 15.24 -17.30
N LEU A 203 3.60 14.87 -16.07
CA LEU A 203 3.74 13.48 -15.62
C LEU A 203 2.79 12.53 -16.32
N THR A 204 1.62 13.01 -16.79
CA THR A 204 0.72 12.21 -17.60
C THR A 204 1.36 11.81 -18.93
N ARG A 205 2.05 12.72 -19.62
CA ARG A 205 2.81 12.38 -20.84
C ARG A 205 3.91 11.36 -20.57
N ALA A 206 4.65 11.52 -19.48
CA ALA A 206 5.66 10.55 -19.08
C ALA A 206 5.03 9.16 -18.79
N ALA A 207 3.89 9.11 -18.11
CA ALA A 207 3.16 7.88 -17.84
C ALA A 207 2.65 7.19 -19.12
N GLU A 208 2.17 7.96 -20.09
CA GLU A 208 1.71 7.44 -21.39
C GLU A 208 2.82 6.78 -22.21
N ILE A 209 4.06 7.27 -22.08
CA ILE A 209 5.23 6.65 -22.75
C ILE A 209 5.58 5.29 -22.13
N LEU A 210 5.35 5.13 -20.81
CA LEU A 210 5.65 3.92 -20.06
C LEU A 210 4.54 2.85 -20.15
N ALA A 211 3.33 3.23 -20.59
CA ALA A 211 2.13 2.37 -20.62
C ALA A 211 1.97 1.62 -21.94
#